data_e9db01a27f43be2290b00d423c1b5ce5
#
_entry.id   e9db01a27f43be2290b00d423c1b5ce5
#
_cell.length_a   1.000
_cell.length_b   1.000
_cell.length_c   1.000
_cell.angle_alpha   90.00
_cell.angle_beta   90.00
_cell.angle_gamma   90.00
#
_symmetry.space_group_name_H-M   'P 1'
#
loop_
_entity.id
_entity.type
_entity.pdbx_description
1 polymer ?
#
loop_
_entity_poly.entity_id
_entity_poly.type
_entity_poly.pdbx_seq_one_letter_code
_entity_poly.pdbx_strand_id
1 'polypeptide(L)'
;MLVIDTKTIDHTILSEIEAVAKERVAVFSKDVRFDNDEDLSIDRTKIIGFAIEFVSAPIEYLQILNSILKDVIVVENKTDALHLIKEGIVFKKIVTLEGELFLNNGVIYLGKGLAETKVSISRQKEELGKIISNNTQSEEVLIREIKD
;
A
#
# COMPACT_ATOMS: atom_id res chain seq x y z
N MET A 1 0.80 5.69 20.59
CA MET A 1 0.74 6.87 19.69
C MET A 1 2.01 7.67 19.87
N LEU A 2 2.77 7.90 18.83
CA LEU A 2 4.01 8.67 18.84
C LEU A 2 3.77 9.98 18.07
N VAL A 3 4.17 11.12 18.63
CA VAL A 3 4.04 12.44 17.99
C VAL A 3 5.42 12.93 17.61
N ILE A 4 5.64 13.23 16.32
CA ILE A 4 6.93 13.66 15.79
C ILE A 4 6.74 14.93 14.96
N ASP A 5 7.75 15.81 14.95
CA ASP A 5 7.80 16.98 14.09
C ASP A 5 8.11 16.57 12.65
N THR A 6 7.33 17.05 11.68
CA THR A 6 7.46 16.67 10.26
C THR A 6 8.83 17.03 9.67
N LYS A 7 9.47 18.08 10.20
CA LYS A 7 10.82 18.48 9.74
C LYS A 7 11.90 17.48 10.12
N THR A 8 11.65 16.70 11.17
CA THR A 8 12.55 15.67 11.69
C THR A 8 12.22 14.27 11.17
N ILE A 9 11.04 14.07 10.59
CA ILE A 9 10.68 12.75 10.04
C ILE A 9 11.49 12.50 8.77
N ASP A 10 12.33 11.49 8.83
CA ASP A 10 13.03 10.92 7.68
C ASP A 10 12.91 9.39 7.66
N HIS A 11 13.44 8.78 6.64
CA HIS A 11 13.43 7.33 6.48
C HIS A 11 14.09 6.61 7.66
N THR A 12 15.16 7.17 8.22
CA THR A 12 15.93 6.55 9.31
C THR A 12 15.08 6.42 10.56
N ILE A 13 14.41 7.50 10.97
CA ILE A 13 13.54 7.53 12.14
C ILE A 13 12.37 6.57 11.98
N LEU A 14 11.71 6.56 10.80
CA LEU A 14 10.61 5.63 10.54
C LEU A 14 11.08 4.17 10.60
N SER A 15 12.27 3.87 10.08
CA SER A 15 12.85 2.53 10.11
C SER A 15 13.22 2.09 11.53
N GLU A 16 13.73 2.98 12.37
CA GLU A 16 14.02 2.70 13.79
C GLU A 16 12.74 2.41 14.57
N ILE A 17 11.67 3.18 14.34
CA ILE A 17 10.37 2.94 14.98
C ILE A 17 9.82 1.57 14.54
N GLU A 18 9.90 1.25 13.26
CA GLU A 18 9.42 -0.01 12.71
C GLU A 18 10.20 -1.21 13.24
N ALA A 19 11.52 -1.08 13.41
CA ALA A 19 12.38 -2.15 13.95
C ALA A 19 12.04 -2.50 15.40
N VAL A 20 11.57 -1.53 16.20
CA VAL A 20 11.19 -1.72 17.61
C VAL A 20 9.72 -2.11 17.76
N ALA A 21 8.87 -1.71 16.80
CA ALA A 21 7.45 -1.97 16.87
C ALA A 21 7.11 -3.43 16.56
N LYS A 22 6.53 -4.12 17.54
CA LYS A 22 6.00 -5.49 17.35
C LYS A 22 4.66 -5.52 16.63
N GLU A 23 3.95 -4.40 16.64
CA GLU A 23 2.62 -4.23 16.08
C GLU A 23 2.56 -2.93 15.26
N ARG A 24 1.45 -2.71 14.56
CA ARG A 24 1.22 -1.48 13.81
C ARG A 24 1.25 -0.25 14.72
N VAL A 25 2.16 0.68 14.43
CA VAL A 25 2.32 1.94 15.17
C VAL A 25 1.75 3.10 14.37
N ALA A 26 1.00 3.98 15.04
CA ALA A 26 0.58 5.25 14.48
C ALA A 26 1.56 6.35 14.91
N VAL A 27 2.17 6.99 13.93
CA VAL A 27 3.05 8.15 14.12
C VAL A 27 2.27 9.40 13.74
N PHE A 28 2.28 10.40 14.60
CA PHE A 28 1.60 11.67 14.39
C PHE A 28 2.61 12.74 13.96
N SER A 29 2.39 13.32 12.78
CA SER A 29 3.16 14.49 12.33
C SER A 29 2.50 15.77 12.79
N LYS A 30 3.25 16.66 13.45
CA LYS A 30 2.73 17.88 14.10
C LYS A 30 2.40 19.00 13.09
N ASP A 31 3.02 19.00 11.92
CA ASP A 31 3.02 20.15 11.00
C ASP A 31 2.17 19.94 9.74
N VAL A 32 1.26 18.98 9.73
CA VAL A 32 0.39 18.75 8.57
C VAL A 32 -0.68 19.83 8.51
N ARG A 33 -0.69 20.56 7.41
CA ARG A 33 -1.74 21.51 7.08
C ARG A 33 -2.93 20.77 6.50
N PHE A 34 -4.09 21.00 7.09
CA PHE A 34 -5.37 20.60 6.54
C PHE A 34 -5.75 21.63 5.48
N ASP A 35 -5.45 21.39 4.22
CA ASP A 35 -5.98 22.20 3.14
C ASP A 35 -7.03 21.42 2.35
N ASN A 36 -8.12 22.16 2.04
CA ASN A 36 -9.38 21.69 1.49
C ASN A 36 -9.23 21.22 0.03
N ASP A 37 -10.19 20.41 -0.41
CA ASP A 37 -10.59 19.97 -1.75
C ASP A 37 -9.97 20.72 -2.97
N GLU A 38 -8.65 20.73 -3.11
CA GLU A 38 -8.00 21.15 -4.35
C GLU A 38 -7.67 19.94 -5.20
N ASP A 39 -7.88 20.09 -6.51
CA ASP A 39 -7.53 19.08 -7.51
C ASP A 39 -6.08 18.61 -7.32
N LEU A 40 -5.91 17.32 -7.11
CA LEU A 40 -4.62 16.66 -6.92
C LEU A 40 -3.78 16.78 -8.21
N SER A 41 -3.10 17.90 -8.41
CA SER A 41 -2.10 18.02 -9.47
C SER A 41 -0.80 17.32 -9.06
N ILE A 42 -0.78 16.01 -9.19
CA ILE A 42 0.38 15.18 -8.86
C ILE A 42 1.12 14.81 -10.13
N ASP A 43 2.43 14.98 -10.12
CA ASP A 43 3.30 14.44 -11.15
C ASP A 43 3.23 12.90 -11.12
N ARG A 44 2.55 12.31 -12.11
CA ARG A 44 2.33 10.87 -12.20
C ARG A 44 3.62 10.06 -12.35
N THR A 45 4.75 10.69 -12.65
CA THR A 45 6.04 9.99 -12.73
C THR A 45 6.58 9.59 -11.36
N LYS A 46 6.07 10.20 -10.27
CA LYS A 46 6.51 9.98 -8.89
C LYS A 46 5.63 9.03 -8.10
N ILE A 47 4.54 8.56 -8.69
CA ILE A 47 3.58 7.65 -8.05
C ILE A 47 3.38 6.42 -8.93
N ILE A 48 3.00 5.30 -8.31
CA ILE A 48 2.58 4.11 -9.06
C ILE A 48 1.21 4.35 -9.69
N GLY A 49 0.31 5.04 -8.99
CA GLY A 49 -1.03 5.39 -9.45
C GLY A 49 -1.98 5.69 -8.29
N PHE A 50 -3.26 5.77 -8.58
CA PHE A 50 -4.30 5.86 -7.55
C PHE A 50 -4.83 4.47 -7.22
N ALA A 51 -5.17 4.23 -5.95
CA ALA A 51 -5.60 2.91 -5.48
C ALA A 51 -6.81 2.36 -6.25
N ILE A 52 -7.70 3.23 -6.71
CA ILE A 52 -8.86 2.82 -7.52
C ILE A 52 -8.47 2.19 -8.87
N GLU A 53 -7.32 2.54 -9.43
CA GLU A 53 -6.84 2.02 -10.72
C GLU A 53 -6.41 0.55 -10.63
N PHE A 54 -6.14 0.06 -9.41
CA PHE A 54 -5.70 -1.32 -9.15
C PHE A 54 -6.84 -2.24 -8.67
N VAL A 55 -8.07 -1.72 -8.58
CA VAL A 55 -9.21 -2.50 -8.09
C VAL A 55 -10.17 -2.81 -9.23
N SER A 56 -10.49 -4.08 -9.37
CA SER A 56 -11.54 -4.57 -10.27
C SER A 56 -12.71 -5.10 -9.44
N ALA A 57 -13.92 -4.63 -9.72
CA ALA A 57 -15.11 -5.04 -9.01
C ALA A 57 -16.35 -4.97 -9.91
N PRO A 58 -17.43 -5.71 -9.57
CA PRO A 58 -18.73 -5.56 -10.21
C PRO A 58 -19.22 -4.10 -10.17
N ILE A 59 -19.95 -3.69 -11.19
CA ILE A 59 -20.38 -2.29 -11.40
C ILE A 59 -21.16 -1.73 -10.21
N GLU A 60 -21.90 -2.58 -9.51
CA GLU A 60 -22.69 -2.23 -8.32
C GLU A 60 -21.84 -1.73 -7.15
N TYR A 61 -20.54 -2.13 -7.07
CA TYR A 61 -19.62 -1.72 -6.02
C TYR A 61 -18.69 -0.59 -6.43
N LEU A 62 -18.60 -0.28 -7.72
CA LEU A 62 -17.65 0.74 -8.22
C LEU A 62 -17.87 2.11 -7.60
N GLN A 63 -19.12 2.51 -7.37
CA GLN A 63 -19.44 3.80 -6.78
C GLN A 63 -18.92 3.92 -5.33
N ILE A 64 -19.08 2.86 -4.54
CA ILE A 64 -18.58 2.79 -3.16
C ILE A 64 -17.05 2.78 -3.15
N LEU A 65 -16.44 1.94 -3.99
CA LEU A 65 -14.98 1.84 -4.10
C LEU A 65 -14.37 3.16 -4.56
N ASN A 66 -14.98 3.82 -5.54
CA ASN A 66 -14.52 5.12 -6.01
C ASN A 66 -14.56 6.17 -4.88
N SER A 67 -15.61 6.21 -4.07
CA SER A 67 -15.70 7.14 -2.94
C SER A 67 -14.62 6.93 -1.87
N ILE A 68 -14.11 5.70 -1.73
CA ILE A 68 -13.11 5.33 -0.72
C ILE A 68 -11.68 5.47 -1.27
N LEU A 69 -11.46 5.09 -2.54
CA LEU A 69 -10.13 4.84 -3.09
C LEU A 69 -9.66 5.89 -4.11
N LYS A 70 -10.52 6.74 -4.65
CA LYS A 70 -10.15 7.73 -5.69
C LYS A 70 -9.01 8.67 -5.27
N ASP A 71 -8.97 9.03 -3.99
CA ASP A 71 -8.02 10.00 -3.44
C ASP A 71 -6.87 9.32 -2.67
N VAL A 72 -6.66 8.03 -2.89
CA VAL A 72 -5.57 7.26 -2.28
C VAL A 72 -4.45 7.10 -3.29
N ILE A 73 -3.31 7.71 -3.00
CA ILE A 73 -2.10 7.63 -3.81
C ILE A 73 -1.32 6.36 -3.44
N VAL A 74 -0.86 5.62 -4.43
CA VAL A 74 -0.01 4.45 -4.25
C VAL A 74 1.41 4.79 -4.66
N VAL A 75 2.36 4.54 -3.76
CA VAL A 75 3.80 4.71 -3.99
C VAL A 75 4.55 3.42 -3.69
N GLU A 76 5.78 3.32 -4.14
CA GLU A 76 6.57 2.11 -3.96
C GLU A 76 6.95 1.89 -2.50
N ASN A 77 7.47 2.90 -1.85
CA ASN A 77 8.03 2.80 -0.51
C ASN A 77 7.81 4.08 0.31
N LYS A 78 8.18 4.02 1.60
CA LYS A 78 8.03 5.15 2.54
C LYS A 78 8.91 6.36 2.18
N THR A 79 10.04 6.16 1.49
CA THR A 79 10.89 7.28 1.05
C THR A 79 10.17 8.12 0.02
N ASP A 80 9.51 7.49 -0.93
CA ASP A 80 8.71 8.16 -1.97
C ASP A 80 7.52 8.90 -1.34
N ALA A 81 6.83 8.27 -0.39
CA ALA A 81 5.75 8.92 0.36
C ALA A 81 6.23 10.19 1.07
N LEU A 82 7.36 10.11 1.78
CA LEU A 82 7.94 11.25 2.49
C LEU A 82 8.41 12.34 1.53
N HIS A 83 8.91 11.97 0.35
CA HIS A 83 9.34 12.92 -0.67
C HIS A 83 8.15 13.74 -1.17
N LEU A 84 7.03 13.09 -1.51
CA LEU A 84 5.80 13.76 -1.91
C LEU A 84 5.28 14.72 -0.84
N ILE A 85 5.31 14.29 0.43
CA ILE A 85 4.88 15.13 1.57
C ILE A 85 5.79 16.36 1.73
N LYS A 86 7.12 16.18 1.60
CA LYS A 86 8.09 17.29 1.69
C LYS A 86 7.97 18.28 0.53
N GLU A 87 7.58 17.82 -0.65
CA GLU A 87 7.27 18.68 -1.80
C GLU A 87 5.98 19.48 -1.62
N GLY A 88 5.21 19.22 -0.57
CA GLY A 88 3.99 19.93 -0.26
C GLY A 88 2.79 19.53 -1.13
N ILE A 89 2.82 18.32 -1.67
CA ILE A 89 1.71 17.78 -2.46
C ILE A 89 0.47 17.65 -1.59
N VAL A 90 -0.65 18.15 -2.09
CA VAL A 90 -1.96 17.95 -1.44
C VAL A 90 -2.39 16.49 -1.65
N PHE A 91 -2.72 15.81 -0.58
CA PHE A 91 -3.17 14.41 -0.61
C PHE A 91 -4.15 14.13 0.52
N LYS A 92 -5.00 13.14 0.36
CA LYS A 92 -5.83 12.62 1.47
C LYS A 92 -5.17 11.42 2.14
N LYS A 93 -4.66 10.50 1.35
CA LYS A 93 -3.98 9.29 1.82
C LYS A 93 -2.87 8.90 0.84
N ILE A 94 -1.74 8.48 1.36
CA ILE A 94 -0.68 7.82 0.59
C ILE A 94 -0.47 6.43 1.20
N VAL A 95 -0.41 5.41 0.37
CA VAL A 95 -0.15 4.03 0.78
C VAL A 95 1.06 3.49 0.04
N THR A 96 1.91 2.75 0.72
CA THR A 96 3.06 2.07 0.12
C THR A 96 2.74 0.62 -0.22
N LEU A 97 3.53 0.01 -1.09
CA LEU A 97 3.40 -1.43 -1.40
C LEU A 97 3.68 -2.32 -0.19
N GLU A 98 4.42 -1.83 0.81
CA GLU A 98 4.68 -2.53 2.07
C GLU A 98 3.53 -2.39 3.08
N GLY A 99 2.55 -1.55 2.78
CA GLY A 99 1.32 -1.37 3.57
C GLY A 99 1.40 -0.28 4.63
N GLU A 100 2.38 0.61 4.56
CA GLU A 100 2.36 1.83 5.38
C GLU A 100 1.33 2.80 4.84
N LEU A 101 0.69 3.55 5.73
CA LEU A 101 -0.36 4.50 5.39
C LEU A 101 -0.04 5.86 5.99
N PHE A 102 -0.01 6.87 5.13
CA PHE A 102 0.18 8.27 5.49
C PHE A 102 -1.13 9.01 5.28
N LEU A 103 -1.61 9.68 6.31
CA LEU A 103 -2.82 10.50 6.26
C LEU A 103 -2.47 11.98 6.21
N ASN A 104 -3.29 12.78 5.54
CA ASN A 104 -3.11 14.22 5.45
C ASN A 104 -3.19 14.96 6.80
N ASN A 105 -3.77 14.31 7.82
CA ASN A 105 -3.82 14.83 9.19
C ASN A 105 -2.52 14.57 9.98
N GLY A 106 -1.45 14.10 9.33
CA GLY A 106 -0.17 13.82 9.95
C GLY A 106 -0.07 12.48 10.66
N VAL A 107 -1.09 11.65 10.60
CA VAL A 107 -1.01 10.28 11.14
C VAL A 107 -0.32 9.38 10.13
N ILE A 108 0.68 8.65 10.61
CA ILE A 108 1.40 7.65 9.83
C ILE A 108 1.24 6.31 10.54
N TYR A 109 0.72 5.32 9.81
CA TYR A 109 0.66 3.94 10.27
C TYR A 109 1.82 3.16 9.68
N LEU A 110 2.72 2.70 10.54
CA LEU A 110 3.91 1.93 10.20
C LEU A 110 3.77 0.48 10.67
N GLY A 111 4.63 -0.36 10.12
CA GLY A 111 4.72 -1.76 10.46
C GLY A 111 3.83 -2.64 9.58
N LYS A 112 4.17 -3.91 9.57
CA LYS A 112 3.37 -4.93 8.89
C LYS A 112 2.03 -4.95 9.60
N GLY A 113 1.00 -4.39 8.97
CA GLY A 113 -0.37 -4.53 9.44
C GLY A 113 -0.59 -6.01 9.74
N LEU A 114 -1.63 -6.36 10.51
CA LEU A 114 -2.04 -7.76 10.68
C LEU A 114 -2.16 -8.36 9.27
N ALA A 115 -1.03 -8.84 8.77
CA ALA A 115 -0.77 -9.11 7.35
C ALA A 115 -1.51 -10.32 6.83
N GLU A 116 -2.31 -10.93 7.67
CA GLU A 116 -3.15 -12.05 7.30
C GLU A 116 -4.62 -11.64 7.32
N THR A 117 -4.96 -10.63 6.55
CA THR A 117 -6.37 -10.42 6.24
C THR A 117 -6.87 -11.63 5.44
N LYS A 118 -8.12 -12.03 5.65
CA LYS A 118 -8.73 -13.13 4.88
C LYS A 118 -8.56 -12.97 3.38
N VAL A 119 -8.46 -11.73 2.89
CA VAL A 119 -8.26 -11.38 1.47
C VAL A 119 -6.85 -11.75 1.00
N SER A 120 -5.79 -11.46 1.78
CA SER A 120 -4.42 -11.83 1.40
C SER A 120 -4.21 -13.35 1.44
N ILE A 121 -4.80 -14.02 2.43
CA ILE A 121 -4.79 -15.49 2.52
C ILE A 121 -5.52 -16.12 1.34
N SER A 122 -6.68 -15.60 0.96
CA SER A 122 -7.44 -16.08 -0.19
C SER A 122 -6.66 -15.94 -1.50
N ARG A 123 -5.97 -14.80 -1.69
CA ARG A 123 -5.14 -14.54 -2.87
C ARG A 123 -3.93 -15.47 -2.94
N GLN A 124 -3.22 -15.63 -1.82
CA GLN A 124 -2.10 -16.57 -1.72
C GLN A 124 -2.55 -18.01 -2.00
N LYS A 125 -3.72 -18.40 -1.50
CA LYS A 125 -4.30 -19.71 -1.72
C LYS A 125 -4.63 -19.95 -3.20
N GLU A 126 -5.14 -18.93 -3.89
CA GLU A 126 -5.44 -18.98 -5.33
C GLU A 126 -4.15 -19.06 -6.16
N GLU A 127 -3.12 -18.29 -5.84
CA GLU A 127 -1.82 -18.33 -6.52
C GLU A 127 -1.13 -19.70 -6.32
N LEU A 128 -1.12 -20.21 -5.11
CA LEU A 128 -0.59 -21.55 -4.82
C LEU A 128 -1.39 -22.63 -5.56
N GLY A 129 -2.70 -22.52 -5.64
CA GLY A 129 -3.55 -23.42 -6.42
C GLY A 129 -3.17 -23.45 -7.90
N LYS A 130 -2.89 -22.30 -8.51
CA LYS A 130 -2.43 -22.18 -9.90
C LYS A 130 -1.05 -22.85 -10.10
N ILE A 131 -0.13 -22.63 -9.16
CA ILE A 131 1.22 -23.26 -9.21
C ILE A 131 1.12 -24.77 -9.13
N ILE A 132 0.32 -25.30 -8.20
CA ILE A 132 0.09 -26.73 -8.06
C ILE A 132 -0.50 -27.33 -9.33
N SER A 133 -1.53 -26.71 -9.91
CA SER A 133 -2.17 -27.16 -11.14
C SER A 133 -1.19 -27.21 -12.32
N ASN A 134 -0.36 -26.17 -12.48
CA ASN A 134 0.65 -26.11 -13.54
C ASN A 134 1.73 -27.19 -13.35
N ASN A 135 2.19 -27.41 -12.12
CA ASN A 135 3.19 -28.44 -11.83
C ASN A 135 2.62 -29.86 -12.10
N THR A 136 1.38 -30.12 -11.71
CA THR A 136 0.72 -31.42 -11.97
C THR A 136 0.60 -31.68 -13.47
N GLN A 137 0.21 -30.67 -14.27
CA GLN A 137 0.18 -30.80 -15.72
C GLN A 137 1.55 -31.09 -16.33
N SER A 138 2.59 -30.43 -15.84
CA SER A 138 3.97 -30.66 -16.29
C SER A 138 4.46 -32.05 -15.95
N GLU A 139 4.11 -32.54 -14.78
CA GLU A 139 4.44 -33.90 -14.33
C GLU A 139 3.74 -34.97 -15.18
N GLU A 140 2.47 -34.79 -15.51
CA GLU A 140 1.74 -35.69 -16.40
C GLU A 140 2.32 -35.76 -17.82
N VAL A 141 2.79 -34.64 -18.37
CA VAL A 141 3.45 -34.56 -19.66
C VAL A 141 4.77 -35.36 -19.64
N LEU A 142 5.60 -35.13 -18.62
CA LEU A 142 6.87 -35.84 -18.45
C LEU A 142 6.67 -37.33 -18.28
N ILE A 143 5.66 -37.77 -17.53
CA ILE A 143 5.34 -39.19 -17.33
C ILE A 143 4.93 -39.85 -18.67
N ARG A 144 4.24 -39.13 -19.54
CA ARG A 144 3.88 -39.67 -20.87
C ARG A 144 5.10 -39.79 -21.78
N GLU A 145 6.00 -38.81 -21.77
CA GLU A 145 7.24 -38.84 -22.57
C GLU A 145 8.20 -39.99 -22.14
N ILE A 146 8.17 -40.39 -20.87
CA ILE A 146 9.01 -41.51 -20.37
C ILE A 146 8.42 -42.86 -20.72
N LYS A 147 7.10 -42.96 -20.99
CA LYS A 147 6.41 -44.25 -21.28
C LYS A 147 6.36 -44.58 -22.77
N ASP A 148 6.70 -43.65 -23.65
CA ASP A 148 6.88 -43.86 -25.08
C ASP A 148 8.36 -44.16 -25.38
#